data_05bd8ec889864e09f38f30556e5f5131
#
_entry.id   05bd8ec889864e09f38f30556e5f5131
#
_cell.length_a   1.000
_cell.length_b   1.000
_cell.length_c   1.000
_cell.angle_alpha   90.00
_cell.angle_beta   90.00
_cell.angle_gamma   90.00
#
_symmetry.space_group_name_H-M   'P 1'
#
loop_
_entity.id
_entity.type
_entity.pdbx_description
1 polymer ?
#
loop_
_entity_poly.entity_id
_entity_poly.type
_entity_poly.pdbx_seq_one_letter_code
_entity_poly.pdbx_strand_id
1 'polypeptide(L)'
;MDISLLKTFLEVARTRHFGKAADSLFVTQSAVSARIKLLESNLGVELFSRRRNDIQLTPAGMRLVRYAETIVNGWERARHEIALEETGAKSIAIGCSFD
;
A
#
# COMPACT_ATOMS: atom_id res chain seq x y z
N MET A 1 -5.00 1.67 10.44
CA MET A 1 -5.02 1.50 8.98
C MET A 1 -3.99 0.46 8.57
N ASP A 2 -4.36 -0.39 7.66
CA ASP A 2 -3.50 -1.48 7.22
C ASP A 2 -2.56 -0.98 6.12
N ILE A 3 -1.29 -1.37 6.21
CA ILE A 3 -0.31 -0.97 5.20
C ILE A 3 -0.69 -1.53 3.81
N SER A 4 -1.40 -2.64 3.77
CA SER A 4 -1.82 -3.22 2.50
C SER A 4 -2.78 -2.31 1.75
N LEU A 5 -3.55 -1.48 2.47
CA LEU A 5 -4.42 -0.51 1.82
C LEU A 5 -3.60 0.53 1.07
N LEU A 6 -2.50 0.97 1.68
CA LEU A 6 -1.62 1.94 1.03
C LEU A 6 -0.91 1.34 -0.15
N LYS A 7 -0.47 0.09 -0.03
CA LYS A 7 0.17 -0.59 -1.17
C LYS A 7 -0.80 -0.73 -2.33
N THR A 8 -2.04 -1.10 -2.03
CA THR A 8 -3.06 -1.23 -3.06
C THR A 8 -3.31 0.12 -3.73
N PHE A 9 -3.42 1.16 -2.92
CA PHE A 9 -3.63 2.50 -3.44
C PHE A 9 -2.49 2.92 -4.39
N LEU A 10 -1.24 2.70 -3.98
CA LEU A 10 -0.10 3.06 -4.81
C LEU A 10 -0.09 2.30 -6.12
N GLU A 11 -0.47 1.03 -6.08
CA GLU A 11 -0.49 0.23 -7.29
C GLU A 11 -1.56 0.70 -8.26
N VAL A 12 -2.74 1.06 -7.76
CA VAL A 12 -3.79 1.61 -8.61
C VAL A 12 -3.34 2.96 -9.17
N ALA A 13 -2.70 3.77 -8.35
CA ALA A 13 -2.20 5.07 -8.80
C ALA A 13 -1.15 4.91 -9.91
N ARG A 14 -0.33 3.89 -9.81
CA ARG A 14 0.72 3.64 -10.79
C ARG A 14 0.15 3.11 -12.10
N THR A 15 -0.74 2.14 -12.01
CA THR A 15 -1.26 1.49 -13.21
C THR A 15 -2.47 2.20 -13.80
N ARG A 16 -3.20 2.90 -12.96
CA ARG A 16 -4.47 3.56 -13.32
C ARG A 16 -5.47 2.56 -13.90
N HIS A 17 -5.38 1.33 -13.41
CA HIS A 17 -6.24 0.27 -13.90
C HIS A 17 -6.41 -0.76 -12.78
N PHE A 18 -7.65 -0.94 -12.35
CA PHE A 18 -7.91 -1.83 -11.22
C PHE A 18 -7.52 -3.26 -11.51
N GLY A 19 -7.78 -3.73 -12.72
CA GLY A 19 -7.41 -5.08 -13.11
C GLY A 19 -5.91 -5.31 -13.10
N LYS A 20 -5.16 -4.35 -13.63
CA LYS A 20 -3.70 -4.48 -13.65
C LYS A 20 -3.13 -4.42 -12.24
N ALA A 21 -3.69 -3.57 -11.40
CA ALA A 21 -3.26 -3.51 -10.01
C ALA A 21 -3.53 -4.85 -9.31
N ALA A 22 -4.70 -5.43 -9.58
CA ALA A 22 -5.05 -6.72 -9.00
C ALA A 22 -4.06 -7.80 -9.42
N ASP A 23 -3.71 -7.83 -10.70
CA ASP A 23 -2.75 -8.79 -11.21
C ASP A 23 -1.39 -8.63 -10.53
N SER A 24 -0.96 -7.39 -10.40
CA SER A 24 0.32 -7.08 -9.79
C SER A 24 0.37 -7.49 -8.32
N LEU A 25 -0.77 -7.38 -7.63
CA LEU A 25 -0.84 -7.69 -6.21
C LEU A 25 -1.27 -9.12 -5.93
N PHE A 26 -1.56 -9.89 -6.96
CA PHE A 26 -2.00 -11.28 -6.85
C PHE A 26 -3.29 -11.39 -6.04
N VAL A 27 -4.22 -10.48 -6.32
CA VAL A 27 -5.54 -10.48 -5.69
C VAL A 27 -6.59 -10.25 -6.77
N THR A 28 -7.85 -10.37 -6.39
CA THR A 28 -8.94 -10.12 -7.34
C THR A 28 -9.16 -8.63 -7.50
N GLN A 29 -9.79 -8.26 -8.61
CA GLN A 29 -10.15 -6.88 -8.84
C GLN A 29 -11.14 -6.38 -7.78
N SER A 30 -12.06 -7.26 -7.35
CA SER A 30 -12.99 -6.92 -6.29
C SER A 30 -12.28 -6.57 -5.00
N ALA A 31 -11.20 -7.31 -4.69
CA ALA A 31 -10.42 -7.03 -3.49
C ALA A 31 -9.75 -5.66 -3.58
N VAL A 32 -9.21 -5.33 -4.75
CA VAL A 32 -8.60 -4.01 -4.95
C VAL A 32 -9.63 -2.92 -4.74
N SER A 33 -10.80 -3.07 -5.37
CA SER A 33 -11.86 -2.08 -5.26
C SER A 33 -12.32 -1.91 -3.82
N ALA A 34 -12.46 -3.03 -3.08
CA ALA A 34 -12.88 -2.98 -1.69
C ALA A 34 -11.85 -2.26 -0.82
N ARG A 35 -10.57 -2.53 -1.06
CA ARG A 35 -9.51 -1.88 -0.29
C ARG A 35 -9.46 -0.39 -0.54
N ILE A 36 -9.64 0.03 -1.79
CA ILE A 36 -9.65 1.45 -2.11
C ILE A 36 -10.84 2.13 -1.42
N LYS A 37 -12.01 1.51 -1.47
CA LYS A 37 -13.18 2.07 -0.82
C LYS A 37 -13.00 2.19 0.68
N LEU A 38 -12.40 1.17 1.28
CA LEU A 38 -12.14 1.20 2.71
C LEU A 38 -11.19 2.33 3.07
N LEU A 39 -10.14 2.50 2.27
CA LEU A 39 -9.18 3.58 2.49
C LEU A 39 -9.85 4.94 2.36
N GLU A 40 -10.67 5.11 1.31
CA GLU A 40 -11.40 6.35 1.14
C GLU A 40 -12.35 6.61 2.30
N SER A 41 -12.99 5.57 2.79
CA SER A 41 -13.88 5.68 3.93
C SER A 41 -13.13 6.09 5.19
N ASN A 42 -11.95 5.52 5.41
CA ASN A 42 -11.12 5.87 6.56
C ASN A 42 -10.71 7.33 6.55
N LEU A 43 -10.44 7.85 5.37
CA LEU A 43 -9.98 9.23 5.22
C LEU A 43 -11.11 10.23 5.02
N GLY A 44 -12.28 9.73 4.66
CA GLY A 44 -13.44 10.60 4.41
C GLY A 44 -13.35 11.41 3.14
N VAL A 45 -12.53 10.98 2.18
CA VAL A 45 -12.40 11.65 0.90
C VAL A 45 -12.23 10.62 -0.19
N GLU A 46 -12.54 11.03 -1.41
CA GLU A 46 -12.28 10.19 -2.57
C GLU A 46 -10.86 10.39 -3.03
N LEU A 47 -10.21 9.30 -3.35
CA LEU A 47 -8.82 9.33 -3.82
C LEU A 47 -8.72 9.22 -5.32
N PHE A 48 -9.72 8.61 -5.95
CA PHE A 48 -9.76 8.44 -7.39
C PHE A 48 -11.06 8.98 -7.96
N SER A 49 -10.93 9.66 -9.09
CA SER A 49 -12.07 10.09 -9.87
C SER A 49 -12.24 9.09 -11.01
N ARG A 50 -13.44 8.54 -11.15
CA ARG A 50 -13.73 7.55 -12.19
C ARG A 50 -14.63 8.18 -13.22
N ARG A 51 -14.08 8.38 -14.40
CA ARG A 51 -14.86 8.92 -15.50
C ARG A 51 -14.76 7.95 -16.65
N ARG A 52 -15.89 7.34 -16.96
CA ARG A 52 -15.93 6.37 -18.05
C ARG A 52 -14.89 5.29 -17.79
N ASN A 53 -13.89 5.19 -18.65
CA ASN A 53 -12.86 4.19 -18.51
C ASN A 53 -11.57 4.75 -17.95
N ASP A 54 -11.61 5.97 -17.44
CA ASP A 54 -10.41 6.65 -16.99
C ASP A 54 -10.42 6.80 -15.49
N ILE A 55 -9.32 6.41 -14.87
CA ILE A 55 -9.14 6.55 -13.43
C ILE A 55 -8.06 7.58 -13.20
N GLN A 56 -8.40 8.64 -12.48
CA GLN A 56 -7.46 9.70 -12.19
C GLN A 56 -7.44 9.99 -10.71
N LEU A 57 -6.31 10.45 -10.22
CA LEU A 57 -6.19 10.84 -8.83
C LEU A 57 -6.91 12.15 -8.59
N THR A 58 -7.65 12.21 -7.48
CA THR A 58 -8.18 13.48 -7.00
C THR A 58 -7.03 14.27 -6.36
N PRO A 59 -7.23 15.56 -6.06
CA PRO A 59 -6.19 16.30 -5.33
C PRO A 59 -5.81 15.63 -4.03
N ALA A 60 -6.79 15.06 -3.31
CA ALA A 60 -6.50 14.31 -2.09
C ALA A 60 -5.65 13.09 -2.40
N GLY A 61 -5.97 12.39 -3.50
CA GLY A 61 -5.18 11.23 -3.91
C GLY A 61 -3.75 11.60 -4.22
N MET A 62 -3.56 12.73 -4.91
CA MET A 62 -2.21 13.18 -5.25
C MET A 62 -1.38 13.45 -4.00
N ARG A 63 -2.00 14.03 -2.99
CA ARG A 63 -1.31 14.29 -1.74
C ARG A 63 -0.97 12.98 -1.04
N LEU A 64 -1.91 12.06 -1.05
CA LEU A 64 -1.69 10.79 -0.36
C LEU A 64 -0.58 9.98 -1.00
N VAL A 65 -0.39 10.09 -2.32
CA VAL A 65 0.68 9.34 -2.99
C VAL A 65 2.02 9.60 -2.32
N ARG A 66 2.32 10.86 -2.04
CA ARG A 66 3.60 11.19 -1.40
C ARG A 66 3.75 10.53 -0.05
N TYR A 67 2.72 10.67 0.78
CA TYR A 67 2.78 10.12 2.13
C TYR A 67 2.77 8.60 2.09
N ALA A 68 1.95 8.03 1.21
CA ALA A 68 1.87 6.58 1.10
C ALA A 68 3.21 5.98 0.68
N GLU A 69 3.89 6.61 -0.26
CA GLU A 69 5.20 6.14 -0.69
C GLU A 69 6.18 6.17 0.47
N THR A 70 6.18 7.24 1.22
CA THR A 70 7.06 7.36 2.36
C THR A 70 6.76 6.31 3.42
N ILE A 71 5.48 6.10 3.70
CA ILE A 71 5.07 5.13 4.71
C ILE A 71 5.42 3.72 4.27
N VAL A 72 5.06 3.37 3.03
CA VAL A 72 5.31 2.02 2.53
C VAL A 72 6.81 1.75 2.43
N ASN A 73 7.56 2.71 1.90
CA ASN A 73 9.01 2.55 1.79
C ASN A 73 9.66 2.43 3.15
N GLY A 74 9.20 3.23 4.11
CA GLY A 74 9.71 3.14 5.47
C GLY A 74 9.42 1.80 6.10
N TRP A 75 8.21 1.32 5.90
CA TRP A 75 7.80 0.02 6.44
C TRP A 75 8.63 -1.11 5.81
N GLU A 76 8.80 -1.10 4.49
CA GLU A 76 9.58 -2.13 3.83
C GLU A 76 11.04 -2.09 4.25
N ARG A 77 11.57 -0.89 4.40
CA ARG A 77 12.95 -0.74 4.87
C ARG A 77 13.10 -1.27 6.29
N ALA A 78 12.15 -0.96 7.16
CA ALA A 78 12.20 -1.44 8.54
C ALA A 78 12.16 -2.95 8.59
N ARG A 79 11.26 -3.55 7.80
CA ARG A 79 11.17 -5.01 7.75
C ARG A 79 12.47 -5.62 7.27
N HIS A 80 13.06 -5.02 6.25
CA HIS A 80 14.29 -5.54 5.68
C HIS A 80 15.44 -5.46 6.68
N GLU A 81 15.57 -4.33 7.35
CA GLU A 81 16.62 -4.14 8.33
C GLU A 81 16.47 -5.06 9.51
N ILE A 82 15.25 -5.25 9.98
CA ILE A 82 14.99 -6.14 11.07
C ILE A 82 15.33 -7.59 10.70
N ALA A 83 14.92 -7.99 9.49
CA ALA A 83 15.22 -9.35 9.02
C ALA A 83 16.71 -9.58 8.88
N LEU A 84 17.44 -8.59 8.37
CA LEU A 84 18.88 -8.71 8.25
C LEU A 84 19.54 -8.82 9.61
N GLU A 85 19.06 -8.03 10.54
CA GLU A 85 19.63 -8.01 11.87
C GLU A 85 19.45 -9.35 12.54
N GLU A 86 18.26 -9.91 12.45
CA GLU A 86 17.99 -11.22 13.04
C GLU A 86 18.83 -12.31 12.40
N THR A 87 18.92 -12.26 11.08
CA THR A 87 19.68 -13.27 10.36
C THR A 87 21.16 -13.13 10.60
N GLY A 88 21.63 -11.90 10.54
CA GLY A 88 23.06 -11.64 10.68
C GLY A 88 23.56 -11.83 12.09
N ALA A 89 22.77 -11.36 13.00
CA ALA A 89 23.18 -11.44 14.40
C ALA A 89 23.11 -12.84 14.88
N LYS A 90 22.30 -13.45 14.43
CA LYS A 90 22.10 -14.65 14.77
C LYS A 90 22.18 -14.89 16.06
N SER A 91 22.27 -14.50 16.45
CA SER A 91 22.35 -14.60 17.54
C SER A 91 21.40 -14.25 18.25
N ILE A 92 21.12 -14.02 18.43
CA ILE A 92 20.44 -13.71 19.15
C ILE A 92 19.34 -13.72 19.22
N ALA A 93 19.23 -14.03 19.10
CA ALA A 93 18.27 -14.10 19.13
C ALA A 93 17.48 -13.57 19.69
N ILE A 94 17.46 -13.31 19.97
CA ILE A 94 16.84 -12.85 20.52
C ILE A 94 16.02 -12.31 20.27
N GLY A 95 16.03 -12.13 19.94
CA GLY A 95 15.30 -11.48 19.69
C GLY A 95 14.25 -11.60 19.67
N CYS A 96 14.17 -11.99 19.66
CA CYS A 96 13.26 -12.11 19.55
C CYS A 96 12.37 -11.61 19.90
N SER A 97 12.33 -11.36 20.10
CA SER A 97 11.56 -10.91 20.60
C SER A 97 10.81 -10.00 20.16
N PHE A 98 10.67 -9.64 19.62
CA PHE A 98 9.94 -8.78 19.25
C PHE A 98 9.05 -9.11 18.50
N ASP A 99 8.80 -9.47 18.34
CA ASP A 99 8.06 -9.73 17.71
C ASP A 99 7.32 -9.60 17.81
#